data_dd65ee7eadd1df873148dbf4eea4efe4
#
_entry.id   dd65ee7eadd1df873148dbf4eea4efe4
#
_cell.length_a   1.000
_cell.length_b   1.000
_cell.length_c   1.000
_cell.angle_alpha   90.00
_cell.angle_beta   90.00
_cell.angle_gamma   90.00
#
_symmetry.space_group_name_H-M   'P 1'
#
loop_
_entity.id
_entity.type
_entity.pdbx_description
1 polymer ?
#
loop_
_entity_poly.entity_id
_entity_poly.type
_entity_poly.pdbx_seq_one_letter_code
_entity_poly.pdbx_strand_id
1 'polypeptide(L)'
;IARDALDFEVEIACAAAARATTPLFSRSYFVPLGTGQGQEMIDLCVPVQTAGVAQGFVVATVLLSGWIEEARATTRDLEHEFSFVDGDGSRLARAGAVRGAGVYRAERVVELPGQSLQLRADAVAGSPRLIPNLATALVVGLSALLFAVVLLLVRDVRRRARAEAALGEALAFRKAMEDSLVTGLRARNLQGQLTNANPAF
;
A
#
# COMPACT_ATOMS: atom_id res chain seq x y z
N ILE A 1 12.47 -37.30 18.46
CA ILE A 1 11.59 -37.13 19.62
C ILE A 1 10.85 -38.44 19.76
N ALA A 2 10.91 -39.05 20.95
CA ALA A 2 10.29 -40.34 21.20
C ALA A 2 8.75 -40.24 21.06
N ARG A 3 8.10 -41.33 20.68
CA ARG A 3 6.65 -41.42 20.50
C ARG A 3 5.88 -40.96 21.75
N ASP A 4 6.49 -41.14 22.93
CA ASP A 4 5.96 -40.73 24.24
C ASP A 4 5.71 -39.22 24.39
N ALA A 5 6.47 -38.36 23.69
CA ALA A 5 6.27 -36.92 23.77
C ALA A 5 5.12 -36.43 22.84
N LEU A 6 4.80 -37.20 21.78
CA LEU A 6 3.68 -36.92 20.89
C LEU A 6 2.34 -37.29 21.54
N ASP A 7 2.31 -38.36 22.31
CA ASP A 7 1.11 -38.81 23.02
C ASP A 7 0.72 -37.84 24.14
N PHE A 8 1.68 -37.10 24.72
CA PHE A 8 1.45 -36.21 25.84
C PHE A 8 0.57 -34.98 25.47
N GLU A 9 0.82 -34.33 24.33
CA GLU A 9 0.01 -33.17 23.89
C GLU A 9 -1.42 -33.60 23.55
N VAL A 10 -1.59 -34.77 22.95
CA VAL A 10 -2.90 -35.36 22.67
C VAL A 10 -3.66 -35.70 23.96
N GLU A 11 -2.99 -36.30 24.93
CA GLU A 11 -3.60 -36.61 26.21
C GLU A 11 -4.09 -35.37 26.95
N ILE A 12 -3.29 -34.29 26.98
CA ILE A 12 -3.68 -33.02 27.60
C ILE A 12 -4.93 -32.47 26.93
N ALA A 13 -4.94 -32.42 25.57
CA ALA A 13 -6.07 -31.88 24.81
C ALA A 13 -7.33 -32.74 25.03
N CYS A 14 -7.22 -34.06 25.01
CA CYS A 14 -8.34 -34.95 25.24
C CYS A 14 -8.88 -34.88 26.65
N ALA A 15 -8.01 -34.80 27.67
CA ALA A 15 -8.43 -34.57 29.05
C ALA A 15 -9.13 -33.23 29.24
N ALA A 16 -8.67 -32.17 28.54
CA ALA A 16 -9.34 -30.89 28.55
C ALA A 16 -10.70 -30.93 27.82
N ALA A 17 -10.77 -31.58 26.66
CA ALA A 17 -11.99 -31.77 25.87
C ALA A 17 -13.06 -32.56 26.68
N ALA A 18 -12.65 -33.56 27.43
CA ALA A 18 -13.56 -34.32 28.32
C ALA A 18 -14.17 -33.43 29.40
N ARG A 19 -13.36 -32.57 30.02
CA ARG A 19 -13.83 -31.63 31.05
C ARG A 19 -14.75 -30.55 30.49
N ALA A 20 -14.40 -30.03 29.31
CA ALA A 20 -15.18 -29.00 28.63
C ALA A 20 -16.40 -29.57 27.91
N THR A 21 -16.47 -30.88 27.71
CA THR A 21 -17.52 -31.57 26.92
C THR A 21 -17.63 -31.07 25.47
N THR A 22 -16.57 -30.44 24.95
CA THR A 22 -16.49 -29.86 23.59
C THR A 22 -15.20 -30.29 22.90
N PRO A 23 -15.18 -30.33 21.58
CA PRO A 23 -13.95 -30.58 20.83
C PRO A 23 -12.88 -29.52 21.13
N LEU A 24 -11.64 -29.95 21.37
CA LEU A 24 -10.50 -29.07 21.59
C LEU A 24 -9.30 -29.47 20.73
N PHE A 25 -8.53 -28.50 20.31
CA PHE A 25 -7.25 -28.76 19.63
C PHE A 25 -6.09 -28.87 20.64
N SER A 26 -5.12 -29.73 20.31
CA SER A 26 -3.83 -29.78 21.00
C SER A 26 -2.96 -28.60 20.62
N ARG A 27 -1.83 -28.41 21.28
CA ARG A 27 -0.75 -27.59 20.72
C ARG A 27 -0.20 -28.23 19.46
N SER A 28 0.39 -27.42 18.58
CA SER A 28 1.11 -27.96 17.43
C SER A 28 2.40 -28.67 17.88
N TYR A 29 2.77 -29.71 17.16
CA TYR A 29 3.98 -30.45 17.41
C TYR A 29 4.64 -30.90 16.11
N PHE A 30 5.97 -30.97 16.15
CA PHE A 30 6.78 -31.31 15.00
C PHE A 30 7.03 -32.83 14.91
N VAL A 31 6.68 -33.42 13.77
CA VAL A 31 6.94 -34.84 13.48
C VAL A 31 8.09 -34.91 12.46
N PRO A 32 9.27 -35.43 12.85
CA PRO A 32 10.38 -35.59 11.93
C PRO A 32 10.09 -36.71 10.94
N LEU A 33 10.28 -36.45 9.66
CA LEU A 33 10.31 -37.45 8.60
C LEU A 33 11.75 -37.97 8.44
N GLY A 34 11.94 -39.23 8.13
CA GLY A 34 13.25 -39.89 8.08
C GLY A 34 14.26 -39.32 7.06
N THR A 35 13.87 -38.28 6.31
CA THR A 35 14.69 -37.59 5.31
C THR A 35 15.30 -36.28 5.81
N GLY A 36 15.28 -35.97 7.10
CA GLY A 36 15.73 -34.72 7.70
C GLY A 36 14.73 -33.58 7.55
N GLN A 37 13.58 -33.82 6.94
CA GLN A 37 12.44 -32.94 6.89
C GLN A 37 11.46 -33.32 8.00
N GLY A 38 10.55 -32.45 8.34
CA GLY A 38 9.47 -32.75 9.27
C GLY A 38 8.22 -31.97 8.96
N GLN A 39 7.16 -32.31 9.62
CA GLN A 39 5.85 -31.71 9.42
C GLN A 39 5.28 -31.29 10.76
N GLU A 40 4.66 -30.12 10.77
CA GLU A 40 3.95 -29.59 11.94
C GLU A 40 2.51 -30.05 11.88
N MET A 41 2.06 -30.69 12.96
CA MET A 41 0.74 -31.27 13.09
C MET A 41 0.01 -30.72 14.30
N ILE A 42 -1.30 -30.88 14.29
CA ILE A 42 -2.20 -30.50 15.37
C ILE A 42 -3.29 -31.57 15.46
N ASP A 43 -3.70 -31.97 16.68
CA ASP A 43 -4.75 -32.94 16.89
C ASP A 43 -6.03 -32.29 17.39
N LEU A 44 -7.15 -32.63 16.77
CA LEU A 44 -8.48 -32.34 17.27
C LEU A 44 -9.00 -33.51 18.09
N CYS A 45 -9.21 -33.30 19.37
CA CYS A 45 -9.79 -34.29 20.25
C CYS A 45 -11.29 -34.01 20.43
N VAL A 46 -12.12 -34.97 20.03
CA VAL A 46 -13.58 -34.94 20.14
C VAL A 46 -14.03 -35.95 21.20
N PRO A 47 -14.61 -35.53 22.34
CA PRO A 47 -15.11 -36.46 23.34
C PRO A 47 -16.37 -37.16 22.84
N VAL A 48 -16.37 -38.47 22.92
CA VAL A 48 -17.57 -39.30 22.64
C VAL A 48 -18.30 -39.54 23.93
N GLN A 49 -19.56 -39.12 23.98
CA GLN A 49 -20.41 -39.26 25.16
C GLN A 49 -21.64 -40.11 24.86
N THR A 50 -22.02 -40.96 25.83
CA THR A 50 -23.28 -41.66 25.79
C THR A 50 -24.02 -41.41 27.12
N ALA A 51 -25.23 -40.87 27.02
CA ALA A 51 -26.03 -40.46 28.17
C ALA A 51 -25.31 -39.51 29.15
N GLY A 52 -24.45 -38.59 28.62
CA GLY A 52 -23.69 -37.63 29.43
C GLY A 52 -22.43 -38.21 30.10
N VAL A 53 -22.07 -39.47 29.85
CA VAL A 53 -20.84 -40.08 30.35
C VAL A 53 -19.85 -40.21 29.20
N ALA A 54 -18.62 -39.75 29.45
CA ALA A 54 -17.54 -39.90 28.47
C ALA A 54 -17.18 -41.36 28.30
N GLN A 55 -17.26 -41.88 27.08
CA GLN A 55 -16.95 -43.26 26.71
C GLN A 55 -15.57 -43.39 26.06
N GLY A 56 -15.05 -42.30 25.50
CA GLY A 56 -13.77 -42.27 24.79
C GLY A 56 -13.59 -40.98 23.99
N PHE A 57 -12.63 -41.01 23.07
CA PHE A 57 -12.28 -39.89 22.21
C PHE A 57 -12.09 -40.33 20.77
N VAL A 58 -12.45 -39.45 19.84
CA VAL A 58 -12.00 -39.51 18.46
C VAL A 58 -10.94 -38.45 18.30
N VAL A 59 -9.76 -38.83 17.82
CA VAL A 59 -8.64 -37.93 17.55
C VAL A 59 -8.46 -37.82 16.05
N ALA A 60 -8.48 -36.61 15.54
CA ALA A 60 -8.19 -36.30 14.14
C ALA A 60 -6.91 -35.46 14.03
N THR A 61 -5.87 -36.05 13.44
CA THR A 61 -4.59 -35.38 13.21
C THR A 61 -4.66 -34.57 11.93
N VAL A 62 -4.32 -33.30 12.02
CA VAL A 62 -4.33 -32.34 10.90
C VAL A 62 -2.92 -31.85 10.63
N LEU A 63 -2.51 -31.90 9.36
CA LEU A 63 -1.26 -31.33 8.89
C LEU A 63 -1.43 -29.84 8.65
N LEU A 64 -0.72 -28.97 9.39
CA LEU A 64 -0.87 -27.51 9.29
C LEU A 64 -0.56 -26.97 7.89
N SER A 65 0.46 -27.49 7.21
CA SER A 65 0.78 -27.10 5.83
C SER A 65 -0.33 -27.48 4.85
N GLY A 66 -0.93 -28.66 5.01
CA GLY A 66 -2.07 -29.09 4.20
C GLY A 66 -3.30 -28.20 4.39
N TRP A 67 -3.55 -27.77 5.62
CA TRP A 67 -4.68 -26.90 5.95
C TRP A 67 -4.55 -25.53 5.27
N ILE A 68 -3.36 -24.92 5.33
CA ILE A 68 -3.10 -23.65 4.64
C ILE A 68 -3.19 -23.82 3.12
N GLU A 69 -2.66 -24.94 2.59
CA GLU A 69 -2.67 -25.19 1.14
C GLU A 69 -4.10 -25.34 0.61
N GLU A 70 -4.98 -26.01 1.34
CA GLU A 70 -6.40 -26.13 1.00
C GLU A 70 -7.11 -24.78 1.04
N ALA A 71 -6.87 -23.98 2.08
CA ALA A 71 -7.40 -22.61 2.18
C ALA A 71 -6.92 -21.73 1.02
N ARG A 72 -5.63 -21.81 0.66
CA ARG A 72 -5.04 -21.11 -0.48
C ARG A 72 -5.65 -21.55 -1.82
N ALA A 73 -5.84 -22.85 -2.01
CA ALA A 73 -6.46 -23.38 -3.23
C ALA A 73 -7.89 -22.86 -3.42
N THR A 74 -8.63 -22.70 -2.33
CA THR A 74 -9.99 -22.16 -2.33
C THR A 74 -10.00 -20.67 -2.71
N THR A 75 -9.05 -19.89 -2.22
CA THR A 75 -8.95 -18.44 -2.51
C THR A 75 -8.28 -18.14 -3.84
N ARG A 76 -7.58 -19.12 -4.45
CA ARG A 76 -6.76 -18.98 -5.67
C ARG A 76 -5.71 -17.85 -5.56
N ASP A 77 -5.24 -17.56 -4.37
CA ASP A 77 -4.24 -16.54 -4.13
C ASP A 77 -2.85 -17.06 -4.50
N LEU A 78 -2.23 -16.44 -5.50
CA LEU A 78 -0.88 -16.75 -5.97
C LEU A 78 0.12 -15.63 -5.64
N GLU A 79 -0.36 -14.53 -5.09
CA GLU A 79 0.44 -13.33 -4.82
C GLU A 79 1.01 -13.28 -3.40
N HIS A 80 0.52 -14.18 -2.52
CA HIS A 80 0.96 -14.23 -1.12
C HIS A 80 1.47 -15.61 -0.73
N GLU A 81 2.50 -15.62 0.13
CA GLU A 81 2.88 -16.77 0.93
C GLU A 81 2.07 -16.73 2.23
N PHE A 82 1.38 -17.82 2.53
CA PHE A 82 0.69 -17.98 3.81
C PHE A 82 1.52 -18.86 4.73
N SER A 83 1.60 -18.52 6.01
CA SER A 83 2.29 -19.31 7.01
C SER A 83 1.59 -19.22 8.37
N PHE A 84 1.57 -20.31 9.09
CA PHE A 84 1.34 -20.28 10.53
C PHE A 84 2.65 -19.98 11.25
N VAL A 85 2.59 -19.08 12.22
CA VAL A 85 3.73 -18.70 13.06
C VAL A 85 3.39 -18.86 14.53
N ASP A 86 4.38 -19.17 15.33
CA ASP A 86 4.26 -19.25 16.78
C ASP A 86 4.39 -17.85 17.41
N GLY A 87 4.13 -17.76 18.70
CA GLY A 87 4.20 -16.51 19.46
C GLY A 87 5.57 -15.84 19.47
N ASP A 88 6.65 -16.58 19.23
CA ASP A 88 8.01 -16.07 19.04
C ASP A 88 8.32 -15.66 17.59
N GLY A 89 7.35 -15.82 16.68
CA GLY A 89 7.49 -15.54 15.26
C GLY A 89 8.15 -16.65 14.45
N SER A 90 8.46 -17.79 15.05
CA SER A 90 8.95 -18.96 14.33
C SER A 90 7.86 -19.52 13.40
N ARG A 91 8.28 -19.99 12.23
CA ARG A 91 7.36 -20.51 11.23
C ARG A 91 7.06 -21.98 11.49
N LEU A 92 5.82 -22.28 11.80
CA LEU A 92 5.33 -23.65 12.02
C LEU A 92 5.06 -24.37 10.70
N ALA A 93 4.30 -23.74 9.82
CA ALA A 93 3.94 -24.30 8.53
C ALA A 93 3.80 -23.20 7.48
N ARG A 94 3.93 -23.56 6.20
CA ARG A 94 3.74 -22.63 5.09
C ARG A 94 3.06 -23.29 3.90
N ALA A 95 2.37 -22.46 3.09
CA ALA A 95 1.86 -22.84 1.77
C ALA A 95 2.24 -21.76 0.75
N GLY A 96 2.47 -22.20 -0.48
CA GLY A 96 2.90 -21.36 -1.58
C GLY A 96 4.25 -21.80 -2.15
N ALA A 97 4.36 -21.77 -3.49
CA ALA A 97 5.57 -22.16 -4.18
C ALA A 97 6.70 -21.13 -4.04
N VAL A 98 6.35 -19.85 -3.92
CA VAL A 98 7.28 -18.73 -3.84
C VAL A 98 7.28 -18.16 -2.43
N ARG A 99 8.46 -17.78 -1.96
CA ARG A 99 8.63 -17.18 -0.63
C ARG A 99 8.23 -15.71 -0.68
N GLY A 100 7.53 -15.24 0.35
CA GLY A 100 7.18 -13.84 0.51
C GLY A 100 8.42 -12.94 0.61
N ALA A 101 8.32 -11.74 0.08
CA ALA A 101 9.43 -10.77 0.05
C ALA A 101 9.73 -10.15 1.41
N GLY A 102 8.83 -10.30 2.40
CA GLY A 102 8.99 -9.76 3.74
C GLY A 102 8.76 -8.26 3.88
N VAL A 103 8.30 -7.60 2.82
CA VAL A 103 8.07 -6.15 2.79
C VAL A 103 6.66 -5.80 3.24
N TYR A 104 5.67 -6.50 2.67
CA TYR A 104 4.26 -6.32 3.02
C TYR A 104 3.77 -7.58 3.71
N ARG A 105 3.48 -7.46 5.00
CA ARG A 105 3.01 -8.54 5.84
C ARG A 105 1.70 -8.17 6.51
N ALA A 106 0.80 -9.12 6.59
CA ALA A 106 -0.40 -9.04 7.39
C ALA A 106 -0.41 -10.25 8.34
N GLU A 107 -0.81 -10.04 9.58
CA GLU A 107 -0.89 -11.08 10.60
C GLU A 107 -2.26 -11.05 11.23
N ARG A 108 -2.80 -12.23 11.46
CA ARG A 108 -4.10 -12.40 12.12
C ARG A 108 -4.09 -13.60 13.01
N VAL A 109 -4.63 -13.45 14.20
CA VAL A 109 -4.86 -14.57 15.12
C VAL A 109 -6.07 -15.35 14.63
N VAL A 110 -5.90 -16.67 14.52
CA VAL A 110 -6.93 -17.66 14.24
C VAL A 110 -7.23 -18.37 15.53
N GLU A 111 -8.38 -18.08 16.09
CA GLU A 111 -8.86 -18.69 17.33
C GLU A 111 -9.41 -20.09 17.04
N LEU A 112 -8.80 -21.10 17.64
CA LEU A 112 -9.28 -22.47 17.61
C LEU A 112 -9.76 -22.88 19.01
N PRO A 113 -10.73 -23.78 19.12
CA PRO A 113 -11.12 -24.30 20.42
C PRO A 113 -9.91 -24.92 21.16
N GLY A 114 -9.51 -24.30 22.28
CA GLY A 114 -8.38 -24.73 23.10
C GLY A 114 -7.05 -24.06 22.82
N GLN A 115 -6.87 -23.40 21.69
CA GLN A 115 -5.63 -22.66 21.37
C GLN A 115 -5.82 -21.60 20.29
N SER A 116 -4.81 -20.75 20.09
CA SER A 116 -4.76 -19.78 19.01
C SER A 116 -3.51 -19.99 18.16
N LEU A 117 -3.64 -19.81 16.84
CA LEU A 117 -2.55 -19.81 15.88
C LEU A 117 -2.46 -18.44 15.23
N GLN A 118 -1.25 -17.98 14.93
CA GLN A 118 -1.06 -16.75 14.18
C GLN A 118 -0.86 -17.05 12.71
N LEU A 119 -1.80 -16.60 11.87
CA LEU A 119 -1.69 -16.68 10.42
C LEU A 119 -1.00 -15.43 9.90
N ARG A 120 0.05 -15.61 9.12
CA ARG A 120 0.80 -14.54 8.43
C ARG A 120 0.64 -14.70 6.93
N ALA A 121 0.25 -13.61 6.28
CA ALA A 121 0.30 -13.47 4.83
C ALA A 121 1.45 -12.53 4.47
N ASP A 122 2.32 -12.97 3.57
CA ASP A 122 3.50 -12.21 3.13
C ASP A 122 3.46 -12.06 1.60
N ALA A 123 3.43 -10.83 1.09
CA ALA A 123 3.35 -10.58 -0.33
C ALA A 123 4.62 -11.07 -1.04
N VAL A 124 4.44 -11.80 -2.13
CA VAL A 124 5.53 -12.27 -3.00
C VAL A 124 6.18 -11.09 -3.73
N ALA A 125 5.36 -10.12 -4.15
CA ALA A 125 5.85 -8.88 -4.72
C ALA A 125 6.51 -8.03 -3.63
N GLY A 126 7.75 -7.63 -3.85
CA GLY A 126 8.47 -6.69 -3.00
C GLY A 126 7.92 -5.27 -3.10
N SER A 127 8.66 -4.29 -2.56
CA SER A 127 8.29 -2.88 -2.70
C SER A 127 8.08 -2.53 -4.18
N PRO A 128 7.02 -1.75 -4.50
CA PRO A 128 6.76 -1.36 -5.87
C PRO A 128 7.99 -0.64 -6.42
N ARG A 129 8.49 -1.10 -7.57
CA ARG A 129 9.56 -0.40 -8.27
C ARG A 129 8.98 0.93 -8.74
N LEU A 130 9.40 2.03 -8.12
CA LEU A 130 8.97 3.39 -8.47
C LEU A 130 9.32 3.77 -9.92
N ILE A 131 10.25 3.05 -10.51
CA ILE A 131 10.68 3.23 -11.89
C ILE A 131 10.72 1.82 -12.51
N PRO A 132 9.74 1.33 -13.16
CA PRO A 132 9.36 1.58 -14.52
C PRO A 132 7.87 1.36 -14.79
N ASN A 133 7.04 2.12 -14.17
CA ASN A 133 5.65 2.11 -14.64
C ASN A 133 5.53 3.22 -15.68
N LEU A 134 5.35 2.85 -16.95
CA LEU A 134 5.14 3.78 -18.05
C LEU A 134 4.11 4.86 -17.69
N ALA A 135 3.07 4.48 -16.98
CA ALA A 135 2.05 5.40 -16.49
C ALA A 135 2.63 6.46 -15.53
N THR A 136 3.48 6.08 -14.59
CA THR A 136 4.12 7.03 -13.65
C THR A 136 5.07 7.97 -14.38
N ALA A 137 5.88 7.46 -15.32
CA ALA A 137 6.77 8.28 -16.15
C ALA A 137 5.97 9.27 -17.02
N LEU A 138 4.82 8.85 -17.56
CA LEU A 138 3.94 9.68 -18.37
C LEU A 138 3.29 10.79 -17.53
N VAL A 139 2.80 10.49 -16.33
CA VAL A 139 2.21 11.48 -15.41
C VAL A 139 3.26 12.50 -14.99
N VAL A 140 4.46 12.09 -14.60
CA VAL A 140 5.55 12.99 -14.21
C VAL A 140 5.97 13.85 -15.40
N GLY A 141 6.13 13.27 -16.59
CA GLY A 141 6.49 13.99 -17.81
C GLY A 141 5.44 15.02 -18.21
N LEU A 142 4.16 14.65 -18.18
CA LEU A 142 3.06 15.56 -18.50
C LEU A 142 2.96 16.71 -17.49
N SER A 143 3.14 16.42 -16.21
CA SER A 143 3.13 17.43 -15.15
C SER A 143 4.28 18.43 -15.31
N ALA A 144 5.47 17.95 -15.63
CA ALA A 144 6.63 18.79 -15.89
C ALA A 144 6.42 19.68 -17.14
N LEU A 145 5.84 19.12 -18.20
CA LEU A 145 5.49 19.87 -19.41
C LEU A 145 4.48 20.99 -19.11
N LEU A 146 3.41 20.64 -18.40
CA LEU A 146 2.38 21.62 -18.01
C LEU A 146 2.99 22.76 -17.18
N PHE A 147 3.83 22.41 -16.22
CA PHE A 147 4.53 23.40 -15.39
C PHE A 147 5.42 24.34 -16.25
N ALA A 148 6.15 23.79 -17.22
CA ALA A 148 6.97 24.57 -18.14
C ALA A 148 6.11 25.53 -18.99
N VAL A 149 4.97 25.07 -19.51
CA VAL A 149 4.03 25.91 -20.27
C VAL A 149 3.50 27.06 -19.41
N VAL A 150 3.09 26.78 -18.17
CA VAL A 150 2.62 27.82 -17.24
C VAL A 150 3.71 28.85 -16.97
N LEU A 151 4.95 28.42 -16.74
CA LEU A 151 6.08 29.35 -16.55
C LEU A 151 6.33 30.24 -17.77
N LEU A 152 6.25 29.67 -18.98
CA LEU A 152 6.40 30.45 -20.23
C LEU A 152 5.28 31.48 -20.38
N LEU A 153 4.03 31.08 -20.11
CA LEU A 153 2.89 32.00 -20.15
C LEU A 153 3.05 33.18 -19.16
N VAL A 154 3.40 32.86 -17.92
CA VAL A 154 3.64 33.88 -16.87
C VAL A 154 4.76 34.82 -17.31
N ARG A 155 5.82 34.31 -17.91
CA ARG A 155 6.94 35.12 -18.42
C ARG A 155 6.50 36.02 -19.57
N ASP A 156 5.67 35.50 -20.48
CA ASP A 156 5.16 36.30 -21.61
C ASP A 156 4.24 37.41 -21.13
N VAL A 157 3.29 37.12 -20.25
CA VAL A 157 2.40 38.13 -19.64
C VAL A 157 3.21 39.22 -18.92
N ARG A 158 4.21 38.85 -18.14
CA ARG A 158 5.08 39.84 -17.47
C ARG A 158 5.89 40.67 -18.43
N ARG A 159 6.34 40.10 -19.57
CA ARG A 159 7.04 40.86 -20.61
C ARG A 159 6.13 41.87 -21.26
N ARG A 160 4.89 41.49 -21.62
CA ARG A 160 3.88 42.40 -22.21
C ARG A 160 3.53 43.53 -21.24
N ALA A 161 3.25 43.23 -19.99
CA ALA A 161 2.94 44.24 -18.98
C ALA A 161 4.09 45.25 -18.80
N ARG A 162 5.35 44.80 -18.84
CA ARG A 162 6.52 45.71 -18.77
C ARG A 162 6.65 46.59 -20.03
N ALA A 163 6.39 46.03 -21.21
CA ALA A 163 6.44 46.79 -22.44
C ALA A 163 5.33 47.85 -22.49
N GLU A 164 4.13 47.53 -22.07
CA GLU A 164 3.00 48.47 -21.96
C GLU A 164 3.29 49.57 -20.94
N ALA A 165 3.84 49.20 -19.77
CA ALA A 165 4.24 50.22 -18.78
C ALA A 165 5.31 51.19 -19.32
N ALA A 166 6.35 50.65 -19.96
CA ALA A 166 7.40 51.49 -20.57
C ALA A 166 6.88 52.40 -21.68
N LEU A 167 5.94 51.89 -22.51
CA LEU A 167 5.29 52.73 -23.52
C LEU A 167 4.45 53.84 -22.87
N GLY A 168 3.67 53.50 -21.84
CA GLY A 168 2.89 54.47 -21.09
C GLY A 168 3.75 55.58 -20.47
N GLU A 169 4.88 55.19 -19.85
CA GLU A 169 5.84 56.13 -19.26
C GLU A 169 6.47 57.04 -20.33
N ALA A 170 6.86 56.49 -21.48
CA ALA A 170 7.43 57.28 -22.60
C ALA A 170 6.42 58.26 -23.17
N LEU A 171 5.16 57.88 -23.33
CA LEU A 171 4.07 58.77 -23.78
C LEU A 171 3.77 59.88 -22.78
N ALA A 172 3.73 59.53 -21.46
CA ALA A 172 3.53 60.50 -20.39
C ALA A 172 4.67 61.54 -20.34
N PHE A 173 5.92 61.06 -20.46
CA PHE A 173 7.10 61.93 -20.51
C PHE A 173 7.06 62.89 -21.71
N ARG A 174 6.74 62.39 -22.92
CA ARG A 174 6.58 63.18 -24.11
C ARG A 174 5.51 64.25 -23.93
N LYS A 175 4.34 63.88 -23.41
CA LYS A 175 3.25 64.78 -23.14
C LYS A 175 3.65 65.87 -22.13
N ALA A 176 4.32 65.50 -21.04
CA ALA A 176 4.82 66.45 -20.04
C ALA A 176 5.84 67.43 -20.64
N MET A 177 6.71 66.97 -21.54
CA MET A 177 7.62 67.87 -22.28
C MET A 177 6.86 68.85 -23.20
N GLU A 178 5.88 68.34 -23.96
CA GLU A 178 5.04 69.20 -24.83
C GLU A 178 4.28 70.24 -24.00
N ASP A 179 3.74 69.88 -22.87
CA ASP A 179 2.99 70.75 -21.97
C ASP A 179 3.87 71.76 -21.22
N SER A 180 5.17 71.45 -21.01
CA SER A 180 6.13 72.34 -20.32
C SER A 180 6.75 73.45 -21.24
N LEU A 181 6.56 73.39 -22.56
CA LEU A 181 7.04 74.38 -23.46
C LEU A 181 6.25 75.71 -23.30
N VAL A 182 6.96 76.74 -23.02
CA VAL A 182 6.39 78.11 -22.92
C VAL A 182 5.94 78.67 -24.28
N THR A 183 6.42 78.07 -25.36
CA THR A 183 6.08 78.47 -26.75
C THR A 183 4.85 77.66 -27.19
N GLY A 184 3.85 78.36 -27.69
CA GLY A 184 2.66 77.75 -28.28
C GLY A 184 3.00 76.92 -29.53
N LEU A 185 2.78 75.58 -29.39
CA LEU A 185 2.96 74.64 -30.48
C LEU A 185 1.59 74.20 -31.01
N ARG A 186 1.45 74.14 -32.33
CA ARG A 186 0.25 73.63 -33.00
C ARG A 186 0.62 72.71 -34.16
N ALA A 187 -0.08 71.61 -34.29
CA ALA A 187 0.00 70.70 -35.43
C ALA A 187 -1.26 70.82 -36.27
N ARG A 188 -1.09 70.85 -37.63
CA ARG A 188 -2.20 70.83 -38.57
C ARG A 188 -2.06 69.66 -39.55
N ASN A 189 -3.18 69.17 -40.03
CA ASN A 189 -3.19 68.17 -41.10
C ASN A 189 -2.96 68.91 -42.47
N LEU A 190 -2.82 68.12 -43.55
CA LEU A 190 -2.62 68.66 -44.90
C LEU A 190 -3.80 69.46 -45.38
N GLN A 191 -4.96 69.40 -44.78
CA GLN A 191 -6.16 70.17 -45.05
C GLN A 191 -6.21 71.47 -44.22
N GLY A 192 -5.16 71.78 -43.42
CA GLY A 192 -5.05 72.98 -42.63
C GLY A 192 -5.78 72.96 -41.28
N GLN A 193 -6.43 71.84 -40.91
CA GLN A 193 -7.17 71.70 -39.65
C GLN A 193 -6.20 71.50 -38.49
N LEU A 194 -6.49 72.06 -37.32
CA LEU A 194 -5.71 71.89 -36.10
C LEU A 194 -5.92 70.48 -35.58
N THR A 195 -4.85 69.72 -35.47
CA THR A 195 -4.87 68.34 -34.98
C THR A 195 -4.38 68.24 -33.54
N ASN A 196 -3.52 69.14 -33.12
CA ASN A 196 -3.02 69.15 -31.72
C ASN A 196 -2.49 70.58 -31.40
N ALA A 197 -2.60 70.97 -30.13
CA ALA A 197 -2.00 72.22 -29.61
C ALA A 197 -1.58 71.98 -28.16
N ASN A 198 -0.47 72.59 -27.72
CA ASN A 198 -0.06 72.54 -26.32
C ASN A 198 -0.77 73.66 -25.52
N PRO A 199 -0.77 73.53 -24.13
CA PRO A 199 -1.45 74.53 -23.28
C PRO A 199 -0.96 75.99 -23.43
N ALA A 200 0.22 76.26 -24.00
CA ALA A 200 0.77 77.60 -24.23
C ALA A 200 0.24 78.22 -25.51
N PHE A 201 -0.50 77.53 -26.35
CA PHE A 201 -1.17 78.06 -27.53
C PHE A 201 -2.53 78.60 -27.18
#